data_d6cd4df7461e271a95f4df614358c6a0
#
_entry.id   d6cd4df7461e271a95f4df614358c6a0
#
_cell.length_a   1.000
_cell.length_b   1.000
_cell.length_c   1.000
_cell.angle_alpha   90.00
_cell.angle_beta   90.00
_cell.angle_gamma   90.00
#
_symmetry.space_group_name_H-M   'P 1'
#
loop_
_entity.id
_entity.type
_entity.pdbx_description
1 polymer ?
#
loop_
_entity_poly.entity_id
_entity_poly.type
_entity_poly.pdbx_seq_one_letter_code
_entity_poly.pdbx_strand_id
1 'polypeptide(L)'
;MTTTQAFHGDVFTEARKSDDFRRVLATAKHTQLVIMTIPPGGEIGSEVHDGIDQVLIGIEGSGTSILDGVETSFGAGDAVLVPEGTRHNFVNTGSEPLRIVTVYGPPDHRPGTVHHTKADADRDESDSPPGG
;
A
#
# COMPACT_ATOMS: atom_id res chain seq x y z
N MET A 1 17.31 9.18 14.28
CA MET A 1 17.66 9.92 13.06
C MET A 1 16.52 9.83 12.05
N THR A 2 16.11 10.95 11.51
CA THR A 2 15.08 10.99 10.48
C THR A 2 15.65 10.52 9.16
N THR A 3 14.95 9.61 8.49
CA THR A 3 15.35 9.08 7.20
C THR A 3 14.46 9.69 6.12
N THR A 4 14.61 11.00 5.91
CA THR A 4 13.90 11.69 4.83
C THR A 4 14.65 11.45 3.53
N GLN A 5 13.91 11.02 2.51
CA GLN A 5 14.51 10.64 1.25
C GLN A 5 13.63 11.15 0.10
N ALA A 6 14.26 11.84 -0.86
CA ALA A 6 13.58 12.16 -2.10
C ALA A 6 13.57 10.94 -2.99
N PHE A 7 12.54 10.80 -3.79
CA PHE A 7 12.43 9.73 -4.77
C PHE A 7 12.08 10.32 -6.14
N HIS A 8 12.79 9.85 -7.15
CA HIS A 8 12.49 10.17 -8.54
C HIS A 8 12.72 8.89 -9.35
N GLY A 9 11.68 8.34 -9.87
CA GLY A 9 11.76 7.11 -10.64
C GLY A 9 10.44 6.77 -11.31
N ASP A 10 10.46 5.71 -12.11
CA ASP A 10 9.29 5.20 -12.81
C ASP A 10 8.57 4.20 -11.90
N VAL A 11 7.46 4.64 -11.28
CA VAL A 11 6.72 3.78 -10.34
C VAL A 11 6.08 2.59 -11.04
N PHE A 12 5.76 2.69 -12.34
CA PHE A 12 5.24 1.55 -13.10
C PHE A 12 6.29 0.44 -13.17
N THR A 13 7.52 0.81 -13.49
CA THR A 13 8.64 -0.14 -13.54
C THR A 13 8.92 -0.73 -12.16
N GLU A 14 8.97 0.11 -11.13
CA GLU A 14 9.21 -0.36 -9.76
C GLU A 14 8.15 -1.35 -9.32
N ALA A 15 6.88 -1.04 -9.55
CA ALA A 15 5.77 -1.91 -9.19
C ALA A 15 5.81 -3.24 -9.95
N ARG A 16 6.08 -3.19 -11.26
CA ARG A 16 6.05 -4.38 -12.11
C ARG A 16 7.17 -5.37 -11.82
N LYS A 17 8.32 -4.89 -11.37
CA LYS A 17 9.45 -5.79 -11.08
C LYS A 17 9.47 -6.31 -9.66
N SER A 18 8.57 -5.84 -8.79
CA SER A 18 8.53 -6.27 -7.39
C SER A 18 7.45 -7.31 -7.17
N ASP A 19 7.82 -8.42 -6.51
CA ASP A 19 6.86 -9.41 -6.05
C ASP A 19 6.67 -9.33 -4.54
N ASP A 20 7.20 -8.31 -3.90
CA ASP A 20 7.04 -8.11 -2.47
C ASP A 20 5.62 -7.67 -2.14
N PHE A 21 5.07 -8.21 -1.07
CA PHE A 21 3.75 -7.78 -0.59
C PHE A 21 3.76 -6.27 -0.33
N ARG A 22 4.82 -5.76 0.33
CA ARG A 22 4.98 -4.33 0.61
C ARG A 22 6.45 -3.95 0.52
N ARG A 23 6.71 -2.85 -0.17
CA ARG A 23 8.06 -2.27 -0.23
C ARG A 23 7.96 -0.76 -0.13
N VAL A 24 8.52 -0.19 0.93
CA VAL A 24 8.59 1.26 1.09
C VAL A 24 9.69 1.78 0.17
N LEU A 25 9.32 2.65 -0.78
CA LEU A 25 10.28 3.23 -1.72
C LEU A 25 10.96 4.47 -1.14
N ALA A 26 10.18 5.33 -0.47
CA ALA A 26 10.72 6.57 0.08
C ALA A 26 9.82 7.08 1.19
N THR A 27 10.44 7.74 2.16
CA THR A 27 9.74 8.31 3.31
C THR A 27 10.18 9.75 3.49
N ALA A 28 9.21 10.66 3.54
CA ALA A 28 9.43 12.06 3.89
C ALA A 28 8.70 12.36 5.18
N LYS A 29 8.75 13.61 5.63
CA LYS A 29 8.13 13.98 6.91
C LYS A 29 6.61 13.82 6.89
N HIS A 30 5.97 14.17 5.77
CA HIS A 30 4.51 14.22 5.68
C HIS A 30 3.91 13.23 4.68
N THR A 31 4.72 12.47 3.96
CA THR A 31 4.26 11.50 2.97
C THR A 31 5.21 10.31 2.88
N GLN A 32 4.66 9.19 2.40
CA GLN A 32 5.44 7.98 2.20
C GLN A 32 4.95 7.28 0.95
N LEU A 33 5.89 6.87 0.11
CA LEU A 33 5.60 6.20 -1.16
C LEU A 33 5.91 4.72 -1.02
N VAL A 34 4.92 3.88 -1.32
CA VAL A 34 5.00 2.43 -1.11
C VAL A 34 4.46 1.72 -2.34
N ILE A 35 5.04 0.57 -2.68
CA ILE A 35 4.48 -0.33 -3.69
C ILE A 35 4.07 -1.64 -3.03
N MET A 36 3.01 -2.26 -3.56
CA MET A 36 2.50 -3.53 -3.07
C MET A 36 2.16 -4.45 -4.23
N THR A 37 2.39 -5.74 -4.02
CA THR A 37 1.96 -6.80 -4.95
C THR A 37 1.14 -7.80 -4.17
N ILE A 38 -0.13 -7.94 -4.57
CA ILE A 38 -1.09 -8.84 -3.92
C ILE A 38 -1.29 -10.04 -4.83
N PRO A 39 -0.95 -11.25 -4.40
CA PRO A 39 -1.13 -12.43 -5.24
C PRO A 39 -2.63 -12.71 -5.48
N PRO A 40 -2.98 -13.46 -6.54
CA PRO A 40 -4.37 -13.85 -6.78
C PRO A 40 -4.98 -14.52 -5.55
N GLY A 41 -6.18 -14.11 -5.18
CA GLY A 41 -6.86 -14.60 -3.99
C GLY A 41 -6.39 -13.96 -2.69
N GLY A 42 -5.35 -13.12 -2.73
CA GLY A 42 -4.85 -12.42 -1.56
C GLY A 42 -5.56 -11.11 -1.30
N GLU A 43 -5.20 -10.48 -0.19
CA GLU A 43 -5.77 -9.20 0.21
C GLU A 43 -4.76 -8.41 1.02
N ILE A 44 -4.98 -7.10 1.15
CA ILE A 44 -4.19 -6.29 2.07
C ILE A 44 -4.60 -6.61 3.51
N GLY A 45 -5.89 -6.74 3.76
CA GLY A 45 -6.47 -6.92 5.08
C GLY A 45 -7.29 -5.70 5.48
N SER A 46 -8.37 -5.92 6.21
CA SER A 46 -9.24 -4.83 6.63
C SER A 46 -8.51 -3.98 7.68
N GLU A 47 -8.43 -2.68 7.42
CA GLU A 47 -7.72 -1.73 8.27
C GLU A 47 -8.49 -0.43 8.44
N VAL A 48 -8.23 0.25 9.56
CA VAL A 48 -8.63 1.64 9.78
C VAL A 48 -7.38 2.37 10.23
N HIS A 49 -7.05 3.47 9.56
CA HIS A 49 -5.92 4.31 9.96
C HIS A 49 -6.43 5.53 10.69
N ASP A 50 -5.84 5.82 11.84
CA ASP A 50 -6.14 7.00 12.62
C ASP A 50 -5.07 8.05 12.33
N GLY A 51 -5.50 9.22 11.86
CA GLY A 51 -4.59 10.32 11.56
C GLY A 51 -3.80 10.17 10.27
N ILE A 52 -4.11 9.20 9.42
CA ILE A 52 -3.39 8.95 8.18
C ILE A 52 -4.38 8.82 7.02
N ASP A 53 -4.20 9.65 6.01
CA ASP A 53 -4.92 9.51 4.75
C ASP A 53 -4.07 8.65 3.81
N GLN A 54 -4.73 7.93 2.91
CA GLN A 54 -4.04 7.03 2.00
C GLN A 54 -4.60 7.14 0.59
N VAL A 55 -3.72 7.15 -0.40
CA VAL A 55 -4.11 7.05 -1.81
C VAL A 55 -3.57 5.74 -2.35
N LEU A 56 -4.42 4.98 -3.05
CA LEU A 56 -3.99 3.74 -3.70
C LEU A 56 -4.30 3.85 -5.19
N ILE A 57 -3.31 3.53 -6.01
CA ILE A 57 -3.40 3.62 -7.47
C ILE A 57 -3.10 2.25 -8.04
N GLY A 58 -4.05 1.71 -8.83
CA GLY A 58 -3.84 0.44 -9.51
C GLY A 58 -2.88 0.59 -10.67
N ILE A 59 -1.88 -0.28 -10.72
CA ILE A 59 -0.88 -0.29 -11.79
C ILE A 59 -1.16 -1.43 -12.76
N GLU A 60 -1.50 -2.61 -12.24
CA GLU A 60 -1.68 -3.81 -13.04
C GLU A 60 -2.56 -4.80 -12.29
N GLY A 61 -3.36 -5.57 -13.02
CA GLY A 61 -4.26 -6.54 -12.42
C GLY A 61 -5.63 -5.96 -12.13
N SER A 62 -6.46 -6.74 -11.46
CA SER A 62 -7.83 -6.34 -11.12
C SER A 62 -8.24 -6.94 -9.77
N GLY A 63 -9.10 -6.22 -9.08
CA GLY A 63 -9.59 -6.66 -7.78
C GLY A 63 -10.80 -5.86 -7.34
N THR A 64 -10.99 -5.78 -6.04
CA THR A 64 -12.11 -5.08 -5.42
C THR A 64 -11.59 -4.21 -4.29
N SER A 65 -12.03 -2.95 -4.26
CA SER A 65 -11.84 -2.09 -3.10
C SER A 65 -13.08 -2.16 -2.24
N ILE A 66 -12.89 -2.18 -0.92
CA ILE A 66 -14.00 -2.21 0.04
C ILE A 66 -13.80 -1.03 0.98
N LEU A 67 -14.70 -0.04 0.93
CA LEU A 67 -14.64 1.16 1.76
C LEU A 67 -15.90 1.24 2.60
N ASP A 68 -15.75 1.14 3.92
CA ASP A 68 -16.88 1.09 4.86
C ASP A 68 -17.98 0.12 4.40
N GLY A 69 -17.55 -1.06 3.91
CA GLY A 69 -18.45 -2.11 3.47
C GLY A 69 -18.92 -1.99 2.02
N VAL A 70 -18.60 -0.91 1.32
CA VAL A 70 -19.02 -0.73 -0.08
C VAL A 70 -17.95 -1.27 -1.02
N GLU A 71 -18.31 -2.27 -1.83
CA GLU A 71 -17.41 -2.90 -2.77
C GLU A 71 -17.46 -2.23 -4.13
N THR A 72 -16.30 -1.97 -4.70
CA THR A 72 -16.18 -1.35 -6.02
C THR A 72 -15.04 -2.05 -6.77
N SER A 73 -15.22 -2.27 -8.08
CA SER A 73 -14.15 -2.81 -8.91
C SER A 73 -12.93 -1.90 -8.88
N PHE A 74 -11.74 -2.49 -8.79
CA PHE A 74 -10.49 -1.75 -8.70
C PHE A 74 -9.49 -2.39 -9.65
N GLY A 75 -8.86 -1.59 -10.50
CA GLY A 75 -7.90 -2.11 -11.46
C GLY A 75 -6.92 -1.04 -11.92
N ALA A 76 -6.16 -1.38 -12.97
CA ALA A 76 -5.14 -0.48 -13.52
C ALA A 76 -5.75 0.87 -13.90
N GLY A 77 -5.10 1.95 -13.44
CA GLY A 77 -5.54 3.31 -13.70
C GLY A 77 -6.52 3.88 -12.67
N ASP A 78 -7.08 3.05 -11.79
CA ASP A 78 -7.98 3.54 -10.76
C ASP A 78 -7.19 4.14 -9.60
N ALA A 79 -7.71 5.23 -9.05
CA ALA A 79 -7.20 5.83 -7.83
C ALA A 79 -8.29 5.82 -6.77
N VAL A 80 -7.91 5.44 -5.55
CA VAL A 80 -8.82 5.45 -4.41
C VAL A 80 -8.20 6.31 -3.32
N LEU A 81 -8.93 7.32 -2.87
CA LEU A 81 -8.55 8.12 -1.72
C LEU A 81 -9.28 7.58 -0.51
N VAL A 82 -8.53 7.14 0.50
CA VAL A 82 -9.06 6.61 1.74
C VAL A 82 -8.77 7.61 2.85
N PRO A 83 -9.77 8.39 3.30
CA PRO A 83 -9.58 9.32 4.42
C PRO A 83 -9.33 8.55 5.72
N GLU A 84 -8.64 9.21 6.65
CA GLU A 84 -8.49 8.63 7.99
C GLU A 84 -9.85 8.20 8.56
N GLY A 85 -9.87 7.12 9.33
CA GLY A 85 -11.10 6.64 9.95
C GLY A 85 -11.99 5.79 9.06
N THR A 86 -11.66 5.67 7.78
CA THR A 86 -12.44 4.83 6.86
C THR A 86 -11.93 3.39 6.90
N ARG A 87 -12.80 2.44 7.23
CA ARG A 87 -12.43 1.02 7.17
C ARG A 87 -12.30 0.61 5.71
N HIS A 88 -11.18 0.00 5.38
CA HIS A 88 -10.90 -0.32 3.98
C HIS A 88 -10.14 -1.62 3.83
N ASN A 89 -10.32 -2.26 2.67
CA ASN A 89 -9.57 -3.43 2.26
C ASN A 89 -9.49 -3.46 0.73
N PHE A 90 -8.45 -4.09 0.22
CA PHE A 90 -8.27 -4.31 -1.21
C PHE A 90 -8.00 -5.79 -1.40
N VAL A 91 -8.83 -6.44 -2.22
CA VAL A 91 -8.80 -7.88 -2.45
C VAL A 91 -8.46 -8.15 -3.91
N ASN A 92 -7.53 -9.05 -4.17
CA ASN A 92 -7.24 -9.47 -5.53
C ASN A 92 -8.23 -10.56 -5.93
N THR A 93 -9.24 -10.17 -6.72
CA THR A 93 -10.26 -11.09 -7.23
C THR A 93 -9.95 -11.55 -8.65
N GLY A 94 -8.81 -11.14 -9.21
CA GLY A 94 -8.39 -11.54 -10.55
C GLY A 94 -7.50 -12.77 -10.54
N SER A 95 -6.96 -13.10 -11.72
CA SER A 95 -6.09 -14.26 -11.90
C SER A 95 -4.61 -13.89 -11.99
N GLU A 96 -4.30 -12.59 -12.00
CA GLU A 96 -2.94 -12.07 -12.08
C GLU A 96 -2.59 -11.30 -10.82
N PRO A 97 -1.29 -11.04 -10.55
CA PRO A 97 -0.93 -10.19 -9.42
C PRO A 97 -1.57 -8.81 -9.53
N LEU A 98 -2.08 -8.31 -8.41
CA LEU A 98 -2.61 -6.95 -8.32
C LEU A 98 -1.48 -6.05 -7.81
N ARG A 99 -1.03 -5.13 -8.65
CA ARG A 99 0.09 -4.25 -8.35
C ARG A 99 -0.42 -2.85 -8.06
N ILE A 100 0.02 -2.30 -6.95
CA ILE A 100 -0.53 -1.04 -6.41
C ILE A 100 0.62 -0.13 -6.02
N VAL A 101 0.48 1.17 -6.34
CA VAL A 101 1.29 2.22 -5.75
C VAL A 101 0.42 2.92 -4.72
N THR A 102 0.93 3.08 -3.51
CA THR A 102 0.17 3.74 -2.46
C THR A 102 0.98 4.85 -1.80
N VAL A 103 0.29 5.91 -1.40
CA VAL A 103 0.87 7.07 -0.74
C VAL A 103 0.16 7.27 0.59
N TYR A 104 0.93 7.35 1.66
CA TYR A 104 0.41 7.65 3.00
C TYR A 104 0.77 9.07 3.38
N GLY A 105 -0.14 9.76 4.02
CA GLY A 105 0.11 11.08 4.56
C GLY A 105 -0.53 11.25 5.94
N PRO A 106 0.28 11.30 7.00
CA PRO A 106 1.73 11.09 7.12
C PRO A 106 2.14 9.62 6.95
N PRO A 107 3.44 9.33 7.02
CA PRO A 107 3.93 7.95 6.85
C PRO A 107 3.30 6.96 7.83
N ASP A 108 3.00 5.75 7.34
CA ASP A 108 2.38 4.68 8.13
C ASP A 108 3.37 3.57 8.51
N HIS A 109 4.43 3.41 7.73
CA HIS A 109 5.40 2.34 7.93
C HIS A 109 6.77 2.88 8.28
N ARG A 110 7.57 2.05 8.97
CA ARG A 110 8.96 2.39 9.23
C ARG A 110 9.71 2.58 7.91
N PRO A 111 10.57 3.59 7.78
CA PRO A 111 11.33 3.80 6.54
C PRO A 111 12.09 2.56 6.11
N GLY A 112 12.07 2.27 4.82
CA GLY A 112 12.81 1.14 4.25
C GLY A 112 12.20 -0.23 4.48
N THR A 113 11.00 -0.30 5.05
CA THR A 113 10.32 -1.57 5.31
C THR A 113 10.12 -2.36 4.03
N VAL A 114 10.43 -3.66 4.08
CA VAL A 114 10.13 -4.61 3.01
C VAL A 114 9.51 -5.86 3.64
N HIS A 115 8.31 -6.19 3.18
CA HIS A 115 7.63 -7.43 3.56
C HIS A 115 7.46 -8.28 2.30
N HIS A 116 8.06 -9.45 2.25
CA HIS A 116 7.96 -10.32 1.07
C HIS A 116 6.56 -10.92 0.94
N THR A 117 5.90 -11.20 2.07
CA THR A 117 4.55 -11.77 2.09
C THR A 117 3.69 -11.03 3.09
N LYS A 118 2.35 -11.21 2.97
CA LYS A 118 1.43 -10.67 3.96
C LYS A 118 1.69 -11.28 5.34
N ALA A 119 2.05 -12.57 5.40
CA ALA A 119 2.38 -13.21 6.67
C ALA A 119 3.58 -12.54 7.34
N ASP A 120 4.59 -12.15 6.57
CA ASP A 120 5.74 -11.41 7.11
C ASP A 120 5.30 -10.06 7.67
N ALA A 121 4.41 -9.37 6.97
CA ALA A 121 3.88 -8.08 7.43
C ALA A 121 3.11 -8.23 8.73
N ASP A 122 2.26 -9.26 8.82
CA ASP A 122 1.45 -9.51 10.01
C ASP A 122 2.30 -9.86 11.23
N ARG A 123 3.49 -10.45 11.02
CA ARG A 123 4.40 -10.82 12.10
C ARG A 123 5.35 -9.69 12.52
N ASP A 124 5.46 -8.63 11.72
CA ASP A 124 6.44 -7.55 11.98
C ASP A 124 5.89 -6.57 13.00
N GLU A 125 6.19 -6.82 14.27
CA GLU A 125 5.78 -5.95 15.38
C GLU A 125 6.60 -4.65 15.43
N SER A 126 7.72 -4.58 14.69
CA SER A 126 8.57 -3.38 14.67
C SER A 126 8.09 -2.35 13.66
N ASP A 127 7.19 -2.73 12.75
CA ASP A 127 6.67 -1.82 11.75
C ASP A 127 5.66 -0.88 12.38
N SER A 128 5.97 0.40 12.36
CA SER A 128 5.12 1.43 12.94
C SER A 128 5.39 2.77 12.26
N PRO A 129 4.45 3.72 12.36
CA PRO A 129 4.66 5.04 11.78
C PRO A 129 5.90 5.70 12.35
N PRO A 130 6.70 6.38 11.49
CA PRO A 130 7.89 7.11 11.95
C PRO A 130 7.52 8.21 12.94
N GLY A 131 8.32 8.36 14.00
CA GLY A 131 8.13 9.41 15.00
C GLY A 131 6.98 9.18 15.95
N GLY A 132 6.35 8.00 15.87
CA GLY A 132 5.22 7.65 16.73
C GLY A 132 5.63 7.00 18.04
#